data_ee185e7ebb0078934179c00580506519
#
_entry.id   ee185e7ebb0078934179c00580506519
#
_cell.length_a   1.000
_cell.length_b   1.000
_cell.length_c   1.000
_cell.angle_alpha   90.00
_cell.angle_beta   90.00
_cell.angle_gamma   90.00
#
_symmetry.space_group_name_H-M   'P 1'
#
loop_
_entity.id
_entity.type
_entity.pdbx_description
1 polymer ?
#
loop_
_entity_poly.entity_id
_entity_poly.type
_entity_poly.pdbx_seq_one_letter_code
_entity_poly.pdbx_strand_id
1 'polypeptide(L)'
;MKYLAAISVFITVSFQSFAQQDSVVVRSKEQIEQQFLSSNLELLAGKYKIEQSKAAILQAKLWPNPTFSISEVNLWKNNPVETMSPLIGSWGRNQQVALELEQLIETAGKRKKRVRLEQLNLKNQELEFEETLRNLKFDLRESVIELQKLQGQESLYQSQFELFRNLSEAFEKQWKQGNVSEMEYVRIHSEMLSFENELAEIRASKIDLIKKIKTYSNVKGPESILLANALQINTYIIPDLLRWKETALENRADFRMASNQLDISRQQLLIEKAERKPNVQLSLGYDRGGNVMPDFIGLGASIELPVFNRNQGNIRIAQLEIEKSTTELTQNKLMIVNEIDATVQRLVQLQRILEKLSGAFDKQLDLSLEKYTRNFQNRNISVMEFVDFVSSYLENKKNLIDRKEQYLKTIEELQYVIGKDI
;
A
#
# COMPACT_ATOMS: atom_id res chain seq x y z
N MET A 1 -28.39 -10.69 72.95
CA MET A 1 -28.36 -11.92 72.15
C MET A 1 -29.05 -11.63 70.83
N LYS A 2 -28.30 -11.43 69.77
CA LYS A 2 -28.83 -11.43 68.41
C LYS A 2 -27.65 -11.90 67.52
N TYR A 3 -27.80 -13.10 66.94
CA TYR A 3 -26.81 -13.73 66.06
C TYR A 3 -26.87 -13.06 64.68
N LEU A 4 -25.73 -12.55 64.24
CA LEU A 4 -25.53 -12.16 62.82
C LEU A 4 -24.84 -13.33 62.13
N ALA A 5 -25.57 -14.01 61.24
CA ALA A 5 -25.05 -15.00 60.35
C ALA A 5 -24.43 -14.32 59.11
N ALA A 6 -23.10 -14.43 58.99
CA ALA A 6 -22.40 -13.98 57.79
C ALA A 6 -22.51 -15.08 56.71
N ILE A 7 -23.24 -14.80 55.63
CA ILE A 7 -23.29 -15.64 54.43
C ILE A 7 -22.10 -15.24 53.54
N SER A 8 -21.06 -16.09 53.51
CA SER A 8 -19.95 -15.98 52.54
C SER A 8 -20.39 -16.58 51.22
N VAL A 9 -20.66 -15.72 50.24
CA VAL A 9 -20.89 -16.13 48.85
C VAL A 9 -19.53 -16.36 48.20
N PHE A 10 -19.17 -17.63 48.00
CA PHE A 10 -18.03 -18.04 47.14
C PHE A 10 -18.43 -17.91 45.69
N ILE A 11 -17.99 -16.84 44.97
CA ILE A 11 -18.08 -16.73 43.53
C ILE A 11 -16.95 -17.57 42.94
N THR A 12 -17.26 -18.78 42.52
CA THR A 12 -16.37 -19.59 41.67
C THR A 12 -16.41 -19.01 40.26
N VAL A 13 -15.40 -18.19 39.93
CA VAL A 13 -15.13 -17.79 38.53
C VAL A 13 -14.51 -19.01 37.84
N SER A 14 -15.34 -19.77 37.13
CA SER A 14 -14.86 -20.80 36.21
C SER A 14 -14.20 -20.10 35.03
N PHE A 15 -12.87 -20.04 35.01
CA PHE A 15 -12.10 -19.77 33.79
C PHE A 15 -12.36 -20.92 32.81
N GLN A 16 -13.32 -20.75 31.94
CA GLN A 16 -13.39 -21.59 30.74
C GLN A 16 -12.18 -21.20 29.86
N SER A 17 -11.11 -21.98 29.95
CA SER A 17 -10.06 -21.98 28.94
C SER A 17 -10.71 -22.44 27.65
N PHE A 18 -11.13 -21.50 26.81
CA PHE A 18 -11.37 -21.78 25.41
C PHE A 18 -10.02 -22.21 24.82
N ALA A 19 -9.79 -23.51 24.75
CA ALA A 19 -8.81 -24.06 23.83
C ALA A 19 -9.29 -23.63 22.44
N GLN A 20 -8.73 -22.55 21.94
CA GLN A 20 -9.01 -22.03 20.61
C GLN A 20 -8.42 -23.06 19.64
N GLN A 21 -9.25 -23.94 19.14
CA GLN A 21 -8.88 -24.90 18.13
C GLN A 21 -8.56 -24.07 16.87
N ASP A 22 -7.27 -24.00 16.52
CA ASP A 22 -6.83 -23.34 15.29
C ASP A 22 -7.52 -24.00 14.10
N SER A 23 -8.58 -23.39 13.61
CA SER A 23 -9.27 -23.86 12.43
C SER A 23 -8.40 -23.57 11.21
N VAL A 24 -7.95 -24.64 10.55
CA VAL A 24 -7.20 -24.52 9.29
C VAL A 24 -8.21 -24.33 8.16
N VAL A 25 -8.15 -23.18 7.50
CA VAL A 25 -9.01 -22.89 6.35
C VAL A 25 -8.19 -23.03 5.06
N VAL A 26 -8.63 -23.97 4.22
CA VAL A 26 -8.04 -24.15 2.89
C VAL A 26 -8.60 -23.08 1.95
N ARG A 27 -7.72 -22.29 1.32
CA ARG A 27 -8.10 -21.23 0.37
C ARG A 27 -7.28 -21.34 -0.92
N SER A 28 -7.90 -20.95 -2.04
CA SER A 28 -7.15 -20.75 -3.29
C SER A 28 -6.56 -19.33 -3.37
N LYS A 29 -5.58 -19.13 -4.25
CA LYS A 29 -5.01 -17.79 -4.54
C LYS A 29 -6.11 -16.79 -4.93
N GLU A 30 -7.05 -17.21 -5.77
CA GLU A 30 -8.15 -16.39 -6.28
C GLU A 30 -9.11 -15.95 -5.17
N GLN A 31 -9.41 -16.85 -4.22
CA GLN A 31 -10.26 -16.53 -3.06
C GLN A 31 -9.61 -15.48 -2.15
N ILE A 32 -8.30 -15.59 -1.93
CA ILE A 32 -7.55 -14.61 -1.13
C ILE A 32 -7.53 -13.26 -1.84
N GLU A 33 -7.30 -13.24 -3.16
CA GLU A 33 -7.29 -12.01 -3.96
C GLU A 33 -8.67 -11.34 -4.00
N GLN A 34 -9.75 -12.10 -4.16
CA GLN A 34 -11.12 -11.56 -4.09
C GLN A 34 -11.44 -10.93 -2.73
N GLN A 35 -11.05 -11.62 -1.66
CA GLN A 35 -11.26 -11.07 -0.31
C GLN A 35 -10.45 -9.80 -0.09
N PHE A 36 -9.18 -9.77 -0.51
CA PHE A 36 -8.34 -8.59 -0.48
C PHE A 36 -9.00 -7.41 -1.21
N LEU A 37 -9.42 -7.59 -2.46
CA LEU A 37 -10.04 -6.52 -3.25
C LEU A 37 -11.31 -5.95 -2.62
N SER A 38 -12.06 -6.79 -1.90
CA SER A 38 -13.33 -6.38 -1.28
C SER A 38 -13.18 -5.77 0.11
N SER A 39 -12.14 -6.11 0.87
CA SER A 39 -12.06 -5.82 2.30
C SER A 39 -10.80 -5.10 2.76
N ASN A 40 -9.81 -4.87 1.88
CA ASN A 40 -8.57 -4.20 2.26
C ASN A 40 -8.81 -2.77 2.71
N LEU A 41 -8.32 -2.43 3.91
CA LEU A 41 -8.56 -1.14 4.55
C LEU A 41 -7.75 0.01 3.91
N GLU A 42 -6.60 -0.29 3.34
CA GLU A 42 -5.78 0.71 2.64
C GLU A 42 -6.44 1.14 1.32
N LEU A 43 -7.02 0.19 0.59
CA LEU A 43 -7.83 0.50 -0.59
C LEU A 43 -9.09 1.31 -0.23
N LEU A 44 -9.71 1.01 0.91
CA LEU A 44 -10.84 1.80 1.39
C LEU A 44 -10.41 3.24 1.73
N ALA A 45 -9.28 3.42 2.41
CA ALA A 45 -8.72 4.74 2.70
C ALA A 45 -8.36 5.52 1.41
N GLY A 46 -7.83 4.84 0.39
CA GLY A 46 -7.59 5.43 -0.93
C GLY A 46 -8.85 5.95 -1.62
N LYS A 47 -9.98 5.23 -1.50
CA LYS A 47 -11.28 5.72 -2.00
C LYS A 47 -11.72 7.00 -1.30
N TYR A 48 -11.51 7.12 0.01
CA TYR A 48 -11.81 8.37 0.72
C TYR A 48 -10.95 9.55 0.27
N LYS A 49 -9.68 9.34 -0.08
CA LYS A 49 -8.81 10.40 -0.67
C LYS A 49 -9.37 10.91 -2.00
N ILE A 50 -9.90 10.02 -2.85
CA ILE A 50 -10.58 10.42 -4.10
C ILE A 50 -11.81 11.29 -3.80
N GLU A 51 -12.65 10.91 -2.83
CA GLU A 51 -13.81 11.70 -2.43
C GLU A 51 -13.41 13.07 -1.83
N GLN A 52 -12.32 13.13 -1.07
CA GLN A 52 -11.74 14.39 -0.59
C GLN A 52 -11.32 15.32 -1.75
N SER A 53 -10.69 14.77 -2.79
CA SER A 53 -10.30 15.54 -3.98
C SER A 53 -11.51 16.04 -4.77
N LYS A 54 -12.60 15.26 -4.83
CA LYS A 54 -13.87 15.73 -5.41
C LYS A 54 -14.46 16.90 -4.61
N ALA A 55 -14.39 16.84 -3.29
CA ALA A 55 -14.82 17.94 -2.42
C ALA A 55 -13.95 19.20 -2.62
N ALA A 56 -12.63 19.05 -2.85
CA ALA A 56 -11.74 20.18 -3.16
C ALA A 56 -12.14 20.89 -4.46
N ILE A 57 -12.60 20.16 -5.48
CA ILE A 57 -13.13 20.77 -6.71
C ILE A 57 -14.40 21.59 -6.41
N LEU A 58 -15.28 21.12 -5.53
CA LEU A 58 -16.47 21.90 -5.11
C LEU A 58 -16.04 23.18 -4.41
N GLN A 59 -15.08 23.10 -3.48
CA GLN A 59 -14.54 24.27 -2.78
C GLN A 59 -13.90 25.28 -3.74
N ALA A 60 -13.12 24.82 -4.71
CA ALA A 60 -12.48 25.68 -5.71
C ALA A 60 -13.46 26.41 -6.65
N LYS A 61 -14.70 25.90 -6.78
CA LYS A 61 -15.79 26.54 -7.56
C LYS A 61 -16.46 27.67 -6.85
N LEU A 62 -16.35 27.77 -5.53
CA LEU A 62 -17.04 28.79 -4.75
C LEU A 62 -16.47 30.16 -5.02
N TRP A 63 -17.32 31.16 -4.93
CA TRP A 63 -16.91 32.56 -4.90
C TRP A 63 -16.36 32.90 -3.52
N PRO A 64 -15.41 33.87 -3.42
CA PRO A 64 -15.07 34.45 -2.13
C PRO A 64 -16.32 34.99 -1.44
N ASN A 65 -16.43 34.78 -0.13
CA ASN A 65 -17.54 35.32 0.61
C ASN A 65 -17.49 36.86 0.65
N PRO A 66 -18.64 37.56 0.64
CA PRO A 66 -18.67 38.98 0.94
C PRO A 66 -18.26 39.23 2.40
N THR A 67 -17.56 40.33 2.63
CA THR A 67 -17.22 40.81 3.97
C THR A 67 -18.20 41.90 4.37
N PHE A 68 -18.86 41.73 5.49
CA PHE A 68 -19.71 42.78 6.07
C PHE A 68 -19.01 43.35 7.30
N SER A 69 -18.80 44.70 7.27
CA SER A 69 -18.10 45.43 8.33
C SER A 69 -19.02 46.44 8.96
N ILE A 70 -18.94 46.61 10.25
CA ILE A 70 -19.57 47.67 11.03
C ILE A 70 -18.40 48.45 11.66
N SER A 71 -18.31 49.70 11.32
CA SER A 71 -17.21 50.58 11.77
C SER A 71 -17.76 51.91 12.23
N GLU A 72 -16.89 52.78 12.77
CA GLU A 72 -17.23 54.12 13.25
C GLU A 72 -18.42 54.16 14.23
N VAL A 73 -18.61 53.11 15.02
CA VAL A 73 -19.69 53.08 16.00
C VAL A 73 -19.38 54.02 17.16
N ASN A 74 -19.99 55.22 17.14
CA ASN A 74 -19.88 56.15 18.22
C ASN A 74 -21.04 55.98 19.22
N LEU A 75 -20.71 55.52 20.40
CA LEU A 75 -21.67 55.29 21.48
C LEU A 75 -21.91 56.56 22.29
N TRP A 76 -21.10 57.59 22.10
CA TRP A 76 -21.20 58.87 22.85
C TRP A 76 -22.13 59.85 22.17
N LYS A 77 -22.81 60.64 22.97
CA LYS A 77 -23.67 61.70 22.45
C LYS A 77 -22.79 62.88 21.97
N ASN A 78 -22.69 63.05 20.64
CA ASN A 78 -22.05 64.23 20.05
C ASN A 78 -23.03 65.38 20.01
N ASN A 79 -22.51 66.61 19.88
CA ASN A 79 -23.32 67.78 19.55
C ASN A 79 -23.28 67.98 18.02
N PRO A 80 -24.17 67.41 17.27
CA PRO A 80 -24.22 67.56 15.82
C PRO A 80 -24.83 68.90 15.43
N VAL A 81 -24.49 69.33 14.20
CA VAL A 81 -25.10 70.51 13.60
C VAL A 81 -26.56 70.26 13.27
N GLU A 82 -26.89 69.03 12.92
CA GLU A 82 -28.25 68.56 12.63
C GLU A 82 -28.60 67.30 13.43
N THR A 83 -29.84 67.17 13.89
CA THR A 83 -30.34 65.98 14.55
C THR A 83 -30.99 65.05 13.56
N MET A 84 -30.54 63.78 13.53
CA MET A 84 -31.08 62.74 12.65
C MET A 84 -32.28 62.02 13.28
N SER A 85 -33.10 61.35 12.47
CA SER A 85 -34.15 60.46 12.95
C SER A 85 -33.54 59.27 13.70
N PRO A 86 -34.08 58.81 14.82
CA PRO A 86 -33.54 57.68 15.55
C PRO A 86 -33.61 56.38 14.72
N LEU A 87 -32.64 55.50 14.88
CA LEU A 87 -32.67 54.15 14.28
C LEU A 87 -33.50 53.19 15.12
N ILE A 88 -33.26 53.18 16.44
CA ILE A 88 -33.95 52.31 17.37
C ILE A 88 -34.21 53.10 18.67
N GLY A 89 -35.47 53.28 19.06
CA GLY A 89 -35.81 54.06 20.23
C GLY A 89 -35.31 55.53 20.15
N SER A 90 -34.38 55.93 20.98
CA SER A 90 -33.69 57.19 20.96
C SER A 90 -32.29 57.17 20.38
N TRP A 91 -31.79 55.99 20.06
CA TRP A 91 -30.42 55.79 19.57
C TRP A 91 -30.30 56.16 18.06
N GLY A 92 -29.17 56.68 17.69
CA GLY A 92 -28.90 57.06 16.31
C GLY A 92 -29.17 58.52 15.95
N ARG A 93 -29.75 59.33 16.86
CA ARG A 93 -29.94 60.76 16.60
C ARG A 93 -28.65 61.57 16.50
N ASN A 94 -27.67 61.21 17.32
CA ASN A 94 -26.41 61.94 17.46
C ASN A 94 -25.20 60.98 17.46
N GLN A 95 -25.40 59.72 17.03
CA GLN A 95 -24.38 58.69 16.97
C GLN A 95 -24.03 58.43 15.49
N GLN A 96 -22.74 58.16 15.27
CA GLN A 96 -22.26 57.71 13.97
C GLN A 96 -22.21 56.18 13.91
N VAL A 97 -22.49 55.63 12.75
CA VAL A 97 -22.27 54.22 12.40
C VAL A 97 -22.00 54.13 10.90
N ALA A 98 -20.96 53.39 10.54
CA ALA A 98 -20.70 53.04 9.14
C ALA A 98 -20.87 51.54 8.95
N LEU A 99 -21.57 51.16 7.90
CA LEU A 99 -21.79 49.79 7.44
C LEU A 99 -21.14 49.63 6.07
N GLU A 100 -20.40 48.58 5.86
CA GLU A 100 -19.79 48.32 4.57
C GLU A 100 -19.96 46.84 4.20
N LEU A 101 -20.36 46.60 2.96
CA LEU A 101 -20.38 45.29 2.33
C LEU A 101 -19.40 45.27 1.19
N GLU A 102 -18.39 44.38 1.28
CA GLU A 102 -17.33 44.25 0.28
C GLU A 102 -17.41 42.90 -0.42
N GLN A 103 -17.20 42.87 -1.74
CA GLN A 103 -17.14 41.66 -2.54
C GLN A 103 -15.90 41.63 -3.41
N LEU A 104 -15.04 40.62 -3.22
CA LEU A 104 -13.90 40.39 -4.08
C LEU A 104 -14.34 39.71 -5.38
N ILE A 105 -13.98 40.34 -6.51
CA ILE A 105 -14.14 39.81 -7.86
C ILE A 105 -12.78 39.41 -8.41
N GLU A 106 -12.56 38.09 -8.48
CA GLU A 106 -11.34 37.55 -9.07
C GLU A 106 -11.34 37.70 -10.59
N THR A 107 -10.28 38.32 -11.11
CA THR A 107 -10.09 38.57 -12.55
C THR A 107 -9.25 37.48 -13.23
N ALA A 108 -8.98 37.64 -14.53
CA ALA A 108 -8.09 36.77 -15.32
C ALA A 108 -8.43 35.27 -15.28
N GLY A 109 -9.65 34.91 -14.85
CA GLY A 109 -10.10 33.52 -14.77
C GLY A 109 -9.36 32.69 -13.71
N LYS A 110 -8.86 33.32 -12.62
CA LYS A 110 -8.12 32.69 -11.52
C LYS A 110 -8.90 31.47 -10.97
N ARG A 111 -10.18 31.66 -10.64
CA ARG A 111 -11.04 30.60 -10.15
C ARG A 111 -11.15 29.40 -11.12
N LYS A 112 -11.38 29.65 -12.42
CA LYS A 112 -11.43 28.58 -13.44
C LYS A 112 -10.11 27.81 -13.50
N LYS A 113 -8.97 28.50 -13.34
CA LYS A 113 -7.64 27.89 -13.36
C LYS A 113 -7.40 27.04 -12.11
N ARG A 114 -7.85 27.50 -10.92
CA ARG A 114 -7.81 26.69 -9.69
C ARG A 114 -8.71 25.46 -9.79
N VAL A 115 -9.93 25.61 -10.30
CA VAL A 115 -10.82 24.46 -10.55
C VAL A 115 -10.15 23.43 -11.47
N ARG A 116 -9.46 23.89 -12.52
CA ARG A 116 -8.72 23.00 -13.42
C ARG A 116 -7.54 22.31 -12.72
N LEU A 117 -6.84 23.00 -11.84
CA LEU A 117 -5.79 22.41 -11.02
C LEU A 117 -6.35 21.28 -10.13
N GLU A 118 -7.48 21.53 -9.42
CA GLU A 118 -8.09 20.51 -8.58
C GLU A 118 -8.62 19.32 -9.38
N GLN A 119 -9.04 19.50 -10.64
CA GLN A 119 -9.38 18.37 -11.53
C GLN A 119 -8.16 17.52 -11.88
N LEU A 120 -6.98 18.14 -12.07
CA LEU A 120 -5.73 17.39 -12.28
C LEU A 120 -5.27 16.70 -11.00
N ASN A 121 -5.46 17.34 -9.83
CA ASN A 121 -5.20 16.72 -8.53
C ASN A 121 -6.12 15.50 -8.29
N LEU A 122 -7.40 15.58 -8.62
CA LEU A 122 -8.30 14.42 -8.58
C LEU A 122 -7.79 13.30 -9.46
N LYS A 123 -7.42 13.59 -10.70
CA LYS A 123 -6.84 12.59 -11.60
C LYS A 123 -5.57 11.95 -11.00
N ASN A 124 -4.74 12.75 -10.31
CA ASN A 124 -3.56 12.23 -9.63
C ASN A 124 -3.91 11.27 -8.49
N GLN A 125 -4.95 11.59 -7.70
CA GLN A 125 -5.43 10.70 -6.63
C GLN A 125 -6.05 9.40 -7.17
N GLU A 126 -6.72 9.42 -8.31
CA GLU A 126 -7.23 8.22 -8.98
C GLU A 126 -6.06 7.33 -9.44
N LEU A 127 -5.02 7.92 -10.02
CA LEU A 127 -3.81 7.19 -10.43
C LEU A 127 -3.01 6.66 -9.24
N GLU A 128 -2.91 7.43 -8.14
CA GLU A 128 -2.30 6.97 -6.90
C GLU A 128 -3.04 5.77 -6.30
N PHE A 129 -4.37 5.75 -6.40
CA PHE A 129 -5.17 4.60 -6.01
C PHE A 129 -4.89 3.37 -6.89
N GLU A 130 -4.81 3.53 -8.22
CA GLU A 130 -4.42 2.47 -9.15
C GLU A 130 -3.02 1.91 -8.82
N GLU A 131 -2.07 2.80 -8.51
CA GLU A 131 -0.70 2.42 -8.11
C GLU A 131 -0.68 1.67 -6.79
N THR A 132 -1.40 2.16 -5.78
CA THR A 132 -1.53 1.48 -4.48
C THR A 132 -2.15 0.08 -4.65
N LEU A 133 -3.20 -0.03 -5.45
CA LEU A 133 -3.82 -1.33 -5.76
C LEU A 133 -2.83 -2.29 -6.43
N ARG A 134 -2.05 -1.80 -7.41
CA ARG A 134 -1.03 -2.59 -8.11
C ARG A 134 0.05 -3.10 -7.14
N ASN A 135 0.57 -2.23 -6.28
CA ASN A 135 1.60 -2.56 -5.30
C ASN A 135 1.10 -3.60 -4.29
N LEU A 136 -0.06 -3.37 -3.69
CA LEU A 136 -0.64 -4.29 -2.71
C LEU A 136 -1.02 -5.65 -3.31
N LYS A 137 -1.49 -5.66 -4.56
CA LYS A 137 -1.80 -6.89 -5.29
C LYS A 137 -0.54 -7.71 -5.57
N PHE A 138 0.53 -7.05 -5.98
CA PHE A 138 1.83 -7.66 -6.19
C PHE A 138 2.38 -8.27 -4.89
N ASP A 139 2.41 -7.49 -3.81
CA ASP A 139 2.86 -7.93 -2.48
C ASP A 139 2.06 -9.12 -1.94
N LEU A 140 0.74 -9.11 -2.16
CA LEU A 140 -0.12 -10.22 -1.77
C LEU A 140 0.21 -11.49 -2.56
N ARG A 141 0.35 -11.38 -3.88
CA ARG A 141 0.66 -12.50 -4.77
C ARG A 141 2.03 -13.10 -4.48
N GLU A 142 3.04 -12.27 -4.23
CA GLU A 142 4.35 -12.74 -3.77
C GLU A 142 4.26 -13.49 -2.44
N SER A 143 3.50 -12.94 -1.47
CA SER A 143 3.30 -13.57 -0.16
C SER A 143 2.59 -14.93 -0.27
N VAL A 144 1.64 -15.06 -1.19
CA VAL A 144 0.96 -16.34 -1.48
C VAL A 144 1.92 -17.35 -2.08
N ILE A 145 2.75 -16.96 -3.06
CA ILE A 145 3.75 -17.84 -3.69
C ILE A 145 4.78 -18.31 -2.64
N GLU A 146 5.22 -17.41 -1.78
CA GLU A 146 6.15 -17.72 -0.69
C GLU A 146 5.55 -18.68 0.33
N LEU A 147 4.26 -18.52 0.68
CA LEU A 147 3.56 -19.47 1.54
C LEU A 147 3.46 -20.84 0.91
N GLN A 148 3.20 -20.95 -0.40
CA GLN A 148 3.22 -22.23 -1.13
C GLN A 148 4.61 -22.90 -1.10
N LYS A 149 5.69 -22.11 -1.27
CA LYS A 149 7.06 -22.57 -1.12
C LYS A 149 7.29 -23.17 0.27
N LEU A 150 6.97 -22.43 1.33
CA LEU A 150 7.17 -22.91 2.71
C LEU A 150 6.32 -24.14 3.03
N GLN A 151 5.12 -24.25 2.48
CA GLN A 151 4.32 -25.48 2.61
C GLN A 151 4.99 -26.67 1.92
N GLY A 152 5.57 -26.46 0.74
CA GLY A 152 6.33 -27.50 0.03
C GLY A 152 7.60 -27.92 0.78
N GLN A 153 8.34 -26.95 1.33
CA GLN A 153 9.52 -27.23 2.16
C GLN A 153 9.14 -27.94 3.46
N GLU A 154 8.07 -27.51 4.15
CA GLU A 154 7.60 -28.17 5.36
C GLU A 154 7.26 -29.65 5.10
N SER A 155 6.55 -29.94 4.01
CA SER A 155 6.23 -31.31 3.64
C SER A 155 7.47 -32.15 3.37
N LEU A 156 8.46 -31.57 2.69
CA LEU A 156 9.75 -32.23 2.41
C LEU A 156 10.51 -32.56 3.70
N TYR A 157 10.71 -31.57 4.56
CA TYR A 157 11.46 -31.75 5.82
C TYR A 157 10.68 -32.62 6.84
N GLN A 158 9.36 -32.54 6.89
CA GLN A 158 8.54 -33.37 7.76
C GLN A 158 8.69 -34.86 7.41
N SER A 159 8.72 -35.20 6.12
CA SER A 159 8.92 -36.59 5.68
C SER A 159 10.27 -37.14 6.13
N GLN A 160 11.32 -36.30 6.05
CA GLN A 160 12.66 -36.72 6.46
C GLN A 160 12.78 -36.77 7.99
N PHE A 161 12.19 -35.84 8.71
CA PHE A 161 12.14 -35.85 10.17
C PHE A 161 11.50 -37.17 10.69
N GLU A 162 10.35 -37.56 10.14
CA GLU A 162 9.67 -38.81 10.53
C GLU A 162 10.54 -40.05 10.23
N LEU A 163 11.20 -40.05 9.06
CA LEU A 163 12.14 -41.16 8.72
C LEU A 163 13.29 -41.22 9.73
N PHE A 164 13.96 -40.11 10.01
CA PHE A 164 15.09 -40.05 10.93
C PHE A 164 14.71 -40.25 12.39
N ARG A 165 13.51 -39.86 12.79
CA ARG A 165 12.98 -40.15 14.12
C ARG A 165 12.86 -41.66 14.32
N ASN A 166 12.24 -42.36 13.38
CA ASN A 166 12.11 -43.81 13.44
C ASN A 166 13.47 -44.52 13.42
N LEU A 167 14.42 -44.04 12.63
CA LEU A 167 15.78 -44.55 12.60
C LEU A 167 16.52 -44.26 13.91
N SER A 168 16.42 -43.09 14.48
CA SER A 168 17.03 -42.74 15.76
C SER A 168 16.56 -43.63 16.90
N GLU A 169 15.26 -43.88 17.00
CA GLU A 169 14.69 -44.81 17.98
C GLU A 169 15.19 -46.26 17.80
N ALA A 170 15.32 -46.70 16.55
CA ALA A 170 15.84 -48.02 16.25
C ALA A 170 17.35 -48.14 16.60
N PHE A 171 18.14 -47.13 16.22
CA PHE A 171 19.58 -47.08 16.49
C PHE A 171 19.88 -46.93 17.98
N GLU A 172 19.08 -46.22 18.76
CA GLU A 172 19.21 -46.11 20.21
C GLU A 172 19.08 -47.48 20.87
N LYS A 173 18.09 -48.28 20.45
CA LYS A 173 17.88 -49.67 20.96
C LYS A 173 19.05 -50.58 20.59
N GLN A 174 19.55 -50.49 19.35
CA GLN A 174 20.68 -51.31 18.88
C GLN A 174 21.99 -50.90 19.56
N TRP A 175 22.23 -49.64 19.81
CA TRP A 175 23.38 -49.13 20.56
C TRP A 175 23.37 -49.64 22.00
N LYS A 176 22.25 -49.52 22.70
CA LYS A 176 22.10 -50.07 24.06
C LYS A 176 22.34 -51.58 24.14
N GLN A 177 22.14 -52.31 23.02
CA GLN A 177 22.43 -53.75 22.89
C GLN A 177 23.87 -54.03 22.41
N GLY A 178 24.67 -53.02 22.10
CA GLY A 178 26.02 -53.15 21.59
C GLY A 178 26.11 -53.58 20.10
N ASN A 179 25.00 -53.54 19.35
CA ASN A 179 24.94 -53.97 17.94
C ASN A 179 25.34 -52.90 16.93
N VAL A 180 25.36 -51.64 17.34
CA VAL A 180 25.83 -50.46 16.55
C VAL A 180 26.69 -49.58 17.44
N SER A 181 27.55 -48.77 16.82
CA SER A 181 28.42 -47.86 17.55
C SER A 181 27.64 -46.65 18.07
N GLU A 182 28.09 -46.06 19.19
CA GLU A 182 27.56 -44.79 19.68
C GLU A 182 27.61 -43.66 18.65
N MET A 183 28.67 -43.65 17.85
CA MET A 183 28.86 -42.63 16.79
C MET A 183 27.80 -42.72 15.71
N GLU A 184 27.37 -43.93 15.32
CA GLU A 184 26.31 -44.12 14.34
C GLU A 184 24.95 -43.64 14.90
N TYR A 185 24.64 -43.95 16.15
CA TYR A 185 23.45 -43.42 16.83
C TYR A 185 23.47 -41.90 16.90
N VAL A 186 24.57 -41.31 17.42
CA VAL A 186 24.72 -39.85 17.55
C VAL A 186 24.56 -39.15 16.19
N ARG A 187 25.09 -39.73 15.11
CA ARG A 187 24.98 -39.17 13.76
C ARG A 187 23.51 -39.09 13.28
N ILE A 188 22.77 -40.19 13.40
CA ILE A 188 21.34 -40.27 13.02
C ILE A 188 20.51 -39.32 13.90
N HIS A 189 20.75 -39.32 15.22
CA HIS A 189 20.03 -38.45 16.16
C HIS A 189 20.30 -36.95 15.89
N SER A 190 21.55 -36.58 15.61
CA SER A 190 21.92 -35.22 15.28
C SER A 190 21.26 -34.72 13.99
N GLU A 191 21.13 -35.57 12.98
CA GLU A 191 20.45 -35.23 11.73
C GLU A 191 18.94 -35.04 11.94
N MET A 192 18.30 -35.88 12.77
CA MET A 192 16.90 -35.74 13.18
C MET A 192 16.67 -34.35 13.86
N LEU A 193 17.56 -33.96 14.79
CA LEU A 193 17.45 -32.65 15.45
C LEU A 193 17.68 -31.49 14.47
N SER A 194 18.55 -31.66 13.46
CA SER A 194 18.72 -30.68 12.41
C SER A 194 17.42 -30.45 11.61
N PHE A 195 16.72 -31.53 11.26
CA PHE A 195 15.42 -31.42 10.57
C PHE A 195 14.33 -30.79 11.45
N GLU A 196 14.33 -31.07 12.75
CA GLU A 196 13.39 -30.47 13.71
C GLU A 196 13.60 -28.94 13.78
N ASN A 197 14.87 -28.48 13.81
CA ASN A 197 15.20 -27.05 13.80
C ASN A 197 14.76 -26.38 12.49
N GLU A 198 15.04 -26.97 11.33
CA GLU A 198 14.58 -26.45 10.03
C GLU A 198 13.05 -26.35 9.96
N LEU A 199 12.33 -27.36 10.47
CA LEU A 199 10.87 -27.32 10.57
C LEU A 199 10.37 -26.20 11.47
N ALA A 200 11.04 -25.94 12.59
CA ALA A 200 10.68 -24.85 13.49
C ALA A 200 10.84 -23.49 12.80
N GLU A 201 11.92 -23.27 12.04
CA GLU A 201 12.15 -22.04 11.28
C GLU A 201 11.13 -21.86 10.15
N ILE A 202 10.81 -22.92 9.40
CA ILE A 202 9.80 -22.91 8.35
C ILE A 202 8.42 -22.54 8.93
N ARG A 203 8.04 -23.14 10.06
CA ARG A 203 6.77 -22.87 10.74
C ARG A 203 6.69 -21.44 11.26
N ALA A 204 7.76 -20.92 11.84
CA ALA A 204 7.83 -19.52 12.26
C ALA A 204 7.63 -18.56 11.07
N SER A 205 8.32 -18.81 9.96
CA SER A 205 8.18 -18.02 8.74
C SER A 205 6.76 -18.09 8.15
N LYS A 206 6.11 -19.26 8.21
CA LYS A 206 4.69 -19.41 7.80
C LYS A 206 3.75 -18.56 8.64
N ILE A 207 3.97 -18.49 9.95
CA ILE A 207 3.14 -17.67 10.87
C ILE A 207 3.20 -16.20 10.45
N ASP A 208 4.39 -15.68 10.18
CA ASP A 208 4.56 -14.28 9.75
C ASP A 208 3.92 -13.98 8.39
N LEU A 209 4.03 -14.88 7.43
CA LEU A 209 3.37 -14.74 6.13
C LEU A 209 1.84 -14.82 6.23
N ILE A 210 1.31 -15.75 7.01
CA ILE A 210 -0.12 -15.87 7.25
C ILE A 210 -0.65 -14.59 7.91
N LYS A 211 0.06 -14.03 8.89
CA LYS A 211 -0.26 -12.74 9.49
C LYS A 211 -0.31 -11.63 8.44
N LYS A 212 0.69 -11.56 7.53
CA LYS A 212 0.74 -10.56 6.44
C LYS A 212 -0.47 -10.71 5.49
N ILE A 213 -0.75 -11.92 5.03
CA ILE A 213 -1.90 -12.23 4.15
C ILE A 213 -3.23 -11.87 4.82
N LYS A 214 -3.40 -12.22 6.11
CA LYS A 214 -4.59 -11.87 6.89
C LYS A 214 -4.77 -10.36 7.03
N THR A 215 -3.69 -9.62 7.25
CA THR A 215 -3.72 -8.15 7.32
C THR A 215 -4.17 -7.55 6.00
N TYR A 216 -3.64 -8.01 4.87
CA TYR A 216 -4.06 -7.54 3.54
C TYR A 216 -5.51 -7.86 3.23
N SER A 217 -5.97 -9.06 3.62
CA SER A 217 -7.32 -9.55 3.35
C SER A 217 -8.33 -9.17 4.44
N ASN A 218 -7.93 -8.39 5.46
CA ASN A 218 -8.75 -8.00 6.62
C ASN A 218 -9.45 -9.21 7.29
N VAL A 219 -8.74 -10.33 7.37
CA VAL A 219 -9.23 -11.56 8.03
C VAL A 219 -9.00 -11.44 9.53
N LYS A 220 -10.07 -11.55 10.31
CA LYS A 220 -10.05 -11.52 11.79
C LYS A 220 -10.18 -12.95 12.31
N GLY A 221 -9.47 -13.24 13.39
CA GLY A 221 -9.57 -14.54 14.08
C GLY A 221 -8.30 -15.37 14.02
N PRO A 222 -8.25 -16.51 14.75
CA PRO A 222 -7.07 -17.36 14.89
C PRO A 222 -6.86 -18.33 13.71
N GLU A 223 -7.70 -18.28 12.68
CA GLU A 223 -7.65 -19.19 11.53
C GLU A 223 -6.26 -19.26 10.90
N SER A 224 -5.75 -20.45 10.66
CA SER A 224 -4.56 -20.69 9.84
C SER A 224 -4.96 -20.88 8.39
N ILE A 225 -4.19 -20.29 7.46
CA ILE A 225 -4.45 -20.38 6.02
C ILE A 225 -3.57 -21.48 5.44
N LEU A 226 -4.20 -22.49 4.81
CA LEU A 226 -3.54 -23.49 4.00
C LEU A 226 -3.90 -23.22 2.53
N LEU A 227 -2.89 -23.21 1.66
CA LEU A 227 -3.11 -23.06 0.22
C LEU A 227 -3.40 -24.43 -0.42
N ALA A 228 -4.46 -24.47 -1.22
CA ALA A 228 -4.96 -25.71 -1.81
C ALA A 228 -4.00 -26.35 -2.84
N ASN A 229 -3.16 -25.54 -3.49
CA ASN A 229 -2.33 -26.00 -4.60
C ASN A 229 -0.83 -25.80 -4.29
N ALA A 230 -0.02 -26.82 -4.61
CA ALA A 230 1.44 -26.69 -4.65
C ALA A 230 1.89 -25.75 -5.77
N LEU A 231 3.17 -25.32 -5.72
CA LEU A 231 3.79 -24.54 -6.79
C LEU A 231 3.74 -25.28 -8.13
N GLN A 232 2.83 -24.86 -9.00
CA GLN A 232 2.71 -25.39 -10.36
C GLN A 232 3.37 -24.41 -11.33
N ILE A 233 4.19 -24.94 -12.23
CA ILE A 233 4.84 -24.15 -13.28
C ILE A 233 4.14 -24.44 -14.60
N ASN A 234 3.64 -23.37 -15.20
CA ASN A 234 3.28 -23.37 -16.60
C ASN A 234 4.39 -22.64 -17.37
N THR A 235 4.86 -23.23 -18.47
CA THR A 235 5.86 -22.57 -19.30
C THR A 235 5.24 -21.32 -19.91
N TYR A 236 5.83 -20.16 -19.61
CA TYR A 236 5.36 -18.89 -20.11
C TYR A 236 6.03 -18.59 -21.46
N ILE A 237 5.22 -18.36 -22.50
CA ILE A 237 5.73 -17.92 -23.80
C ILE A 237 5.91 -16.41 -23.75
N ILE A 238 7.14 -15.96 -23.91
CA ILE A 238 7.50 -14.54 -23.88
C ILE A 238 7.08 -13.91 -25.21
N PRO A 239 6.07 -13.02 -25.25
CA PRO A 239 5.68 -12.29 -26.45
C PRO A 239 6.73 -11.24 -26.87
N ASP A 240 6.40 -10.44 -27.86
CA ASP A 240 7.24 -9.36 -28.36
C ASP A 240 7.54 -8.32 -27.25
N LEU A 241 8.82 -8.18 -26.93
CA LEU A 241 9.34 -7.28 -25.89
C LEU A 241 9.00 -5.80 -26.21
N LEU A 242 8.98 -5.41 -27.47
CA LEU A 242 8.64 -4.04 -27.88
C LEU A 242 7.19 -3.70 -27.50
N ARG A 243 6.26 -4.61 -27.77
CA ARG A 243 4.85 -4.47 -27.42
C ARG A 243 4.63 -4.34 -25.92
N TRP A 244 5.43 -5.03 -25.09
CA TRP A 244 5.33 -4.89 -23.61
C TRP A 244 5.80 -3.53 -23.13
N LYS A 245 6.86 -2.96 -23.70
CA LYS A 245 7.32 -1.62 -23.39
C LYS A 245 6.26 -0.56 -23.70
N GLU A 246 5.60 -0.68 -24.85
CA GLU A 246 4.49 0.21 -25.22
C GLU A 246 3.30 0.05 -24.25
N THR A 247 2.88 -1.20 -24.00
CA THR A 247 1.80 -1.50 -23.05
C THR A 247 2.07 -0.95 -21.67
N ALA A 248 3.31 -1.03 -21.16
CA ALA A 248 3.68 -0.50 -19.86
C ALA A 248 3.55 1.02 -19.81
N LEU A 249 4.00 1.74 -20.83
CA LEU A 249 3.88 3.20 -20.88
C LEU A 249 2.42 3.68 -20.96
N GLU A 250 1.51 2.84 -21.49
CA GLU A 250 0.09 3.16 -21.54
C GLU A 250 -0.64 2.84 -20.21
N ASN A 251 -0.29 1.73 -19.54
CA ASN A 251 -1.07 1.20 -18.42
C ASN A 251 -0.49 1.57 -17.04
N ARG A 252 0.82 1.75 -16.91
CA ARG A 252 1.44 2.00 -15.60
C ARG A 252 0.95 3.31 -14.98
N ALA A 253 0.40 3.21 -13.81
CA ALA A 253 -0.14 4.35 -13.07
C ALA A 253 0.95 5.36 -12.70
N ASP A 254 2.15 4.90 -12.30
CA ASP A 254 3.30 5.76 -11.96
C ASP A 254 3.77 6.62 -13.15
N PHE A 255 3.83 6.09 -14.37
CA PHE A 255 4.15 6.88 -15.56
C PHE A 255 3.04 7.90 -15.90
N ARG A 256 1.78 7.47 -15.79
CA ARG A 256 0.62 8.35 -15.99
C ARG A 256 0.56 9.45 -14.93
N MET A 257 0.96 9.17 -13.68
CA MET A 257 1.13 10.17 -12.61
C MET A 257 2.21 11.18 -12.96
N ALA A 258 3.38 10.74 -13.40
CA ALA A 258 4.45 11.65 -13.83
C ALA A 258 4.03 12.54 -14.99
N SER A 259 3.28 12.00 -15.96
CA SER A 259 2.68 12.78 -17.06
C SER A 259 1.66 13.79 -16.55
N ASN A 260 0.79 13.40 -15.62
CA ASN A 260 -0.20 14.29 -15.01
C ASN A 260 0.45 15.36 -14.13
N GLN A 261 1.57 15.05 -13.47
CA GLN A 261 2.36 16.03 -12.71
C GLN A 261 2.91 17.14 -13.61
N LEU A 262 3.37 16.80 -14.82
CA LEU A 262 3.75 17.81 -15.82
C LEU A 262 2.58 18.72 -16.19
N ASP A 263 1.37 18.16 -16.34
CA ASP A 263 0.17 18.97 -16.62
C ASP A 263 -0.23 19.85 -15.42
N ILE A 264 -0.05 19.37 -14.18
CA ILE A 264 -0.21 20.14 -12.94
C ILE A 264 0.76 21.33 -12.93
N SER A 265 2.04 21.09 -13.23
CA SER A 265 3.08 22.13 -13.27
C SER A 265 2.77 23.19 -14.33
N ARG A 266 2.28 22.79 -15.50
CA ARG A 266 1.81 23.70 -16.55
C ARG A 266 0.60 24.53 -16.09
N GLN A 267 -0.35 23.89 -15.41
CA GLN A 267 -1.53 24.58 -14.88
C GLN A 267 -1.17 25.57 -13.79
N GLN A 268 -0.20 25.22 -12.92
CA GLN A 268 0.31 26.14 -11.90
C GLN A 268 0.95 27.37 -12.53
N LEU A 269 1.74 27.21 -13.59
CA LEU A 269 2.28 28.36 -14.33
C LEU A 269 1.17 29.29 -14.86
N LEU A 270 0.05 28.72 -15.32
CA LEU A 270 -1.10 29.52 -15.77
C LEU A 270 -1.77 30.25 -14.62
N ILE A 271 -1.77 29.72 -13.41
CA ILE A 271 -2.24 30.39 -12.20
C ILE A 271 -1.32 31.53 -11.83
N GLU A 272 -0.01 31.26 -11.74
CA GLU A 272 0.98 32.31 -11.39
C GLU A 272 0.97 33.47 -12.37
N LYS A 273 0.78 33.20 -13.67
CA LYS A 273 0.58 34.27 -14.68
C LYS A 273 -0.74 35.01 -14.47
N ALA A 274 -1.79 34.38 -13.97
CA ALA A 274 -3.05 35.03 -13.68
C ALA A 274 -2.98 35.89 -12.42
N GLU A 275 -2.20 35.48 -11.40
CA GLU A 275 -1.98 36.26 -10.17
C GLU A 275 -1.26 37.59 -10.45
N ARG A 276 -0.52 37.72 -11.54
CA ARG A 276 -0.01 38.99 -12.02
C ARG A 276 -1.10 40.04 -12.35
N LYS A 277 -2.35 39.58 -12.59
CA LYS A 277 -3.48 40.48 -12.90
C LYS A 277 -4.21 40.87 -11.62
N PRO A 278 -4.57 42.17 -11.46
CA PRO A 278 -5.25 42.62 -10.27
C PRO A 278 -6.65 42.00 -10.13
N ASN A 279 -7.10 41.83 -8.90
CA ASN A 279 -8.52 41.63 -8.59
C ASN A 279 -9.24 42.96 -8.45
N VAL A 280 -10.54 42.93 -8.51
CA VAL A 280 -11.39 44.09 -8.28
C VAL A 280 -12.19 43.86 -7.01
N GLN A 281 -12.14 44.74 -6.06
CA GLN A 281 -12.97 44.73 -4.88
C GLN A 281 -14.09 45.76 -5.05
N LEU A 282 -15.32 45.31 -4.98
CA LEU A 282 -16.49 46.19 -5.00
C LEU A 282 -16.96 46.41 -3.58
N SER A 283 -17.31 47.63 -3.22
CA SER A 283 -17.86 47.94 -1.91
C SER A 283 -19.15 48.76 -2.04
N LEU A 284 -20.09 48.48 -1.09
CA LEU A 284 -21.30 49.25 -0.84
C LEU A 284 -21.23 49.72 0.60
N GLY A 285 -21.12 51.03 0.78
CA GLY A 285 -21.05 51.67 2.09
C GLY A 285 -22.32 52.47 2.43
N TYR A 286 -22.69 52.42 3.69
CA TYR A 286 -23.64 53.33 4.30
C TYR A 286 -22.95 54.01 5.49
N ASP A 287 -22.84 55.33 5.45
CA ASP A 287 -22.29 56.13 6.56
C ASP A 287 -23.40 57.07 7.10
N ARG A 288 -23.64 56.88 8.40
CA ARG A 288 -24.59 57.70 9.13
C ARG A 288 -23.84 58.57 10.12
N GLY A 289 -23.78 59.86 9.86
CA GLY A 289 -23.16 60.81 10.76
C GLY A 289 -22.10 61.70 10.17
N GLY A 290 -21.96 61.71 8.84
CA GLY A 290 -21.11 62.66 8.13
C GLY A 290 -21.60 64.10 8.29
N ASN A 291 -20.68 65.02 8.44
CA ASN A 291 -20.98 66.44 8.70
C ASN A 291 -21.77 67.17 7.57
N VAL A 292 -21.78 66.57 6.37
CA VAL A 292 -22.34 67.21 5.16
C VAL A 292 -23.53 66.41 4.61
N MET A 293 -23.54 65.09 4.77
CA MET A 293 -24.61 64.17 4.32
C MET A 293 -24.92 63.19 5.43
N PRO A 294 -26.00 63.34 6.20
CA PRO A 294 -26.31 62.52 7.34
C PRO A 294 -26.58 61.04 7.03
N ASP A 295 -27.04 60.71 5.84
CA ASP A 295 -27.34 59.35 5.41
C ASP A 295 -26.69 59.12 4.02
N PHE A 296 -25.37 58.92 4.01
CA PHE A 296 -24.64 58.71 2.77
C PHE A 296 -24.60 57.23 2.35
N ILE A 297 -25.01 56.97 1.12
CA ILE A 297 -24.84 55.64 0.49
C ILE A 297 -23.85 55.82 -0.67
N GLY A 298 -22.75 55.03 -0.62
CA GLY A 298 -21.70 55.09 -1.61
C GLY A 298 -21.40 53.72 -2.23
N LEU A 299 -21.09 53.72 -3.50
CA LEU A 299 -20.50 52.58 -4.19
C LEU A 299 -18.99 52.86 -4.41
N GLY A 300 -18.18 51.89 -4.06
CA GLY A 300 -16.72 51.95 -4.24
C GLY A 300 -16.21 50.79 -5.10
N ALA A 301 -15.09 51.02 -5.74
CA ALA A 301 -14.29 49.98 -6.38
C ALA A 301 -12.83 50.23 -6.08
N SER A 302 -12.11 49.21 -5.64
CA SER A 302 -10.67 49.27 -5.42
C SER A 302 -9.95 48.20 -6.24
N ILE A 303 -8.77 48.57 -6.71
CA ILE A 303 -7.93 47.69 -7.55
C ILE A 303 -6.49 47.82 -7.06
N GLU A 304 -5.92 46.67 -6.63
CA GLU A 304 -4.49 46.61 -6.28
C GLU A 304 -3.64 46.62 -7.56
N LEU A 305 -2.84 47.65 -7.76
CA LEU A 305 -2.01 47.80 -8.96
C LEU A 305 -0.67 47.07 -8.79
N PRO A 306 -0.38 46.03 -9.57
CA PRO A 306 0.88 45.28 -9.48
C PRO A 306 2.04 46.05 -10.16
N VAL A 307 2.52 47.11 -9.53
CA VAL A 307 3.60 47.95 -10.09
C VAL A 307 4.96 47.32 -9.81
N PHE A 308 5.24 46.98 -8.57
CA PHE A 308 6.52 46.41 -8.12
C PHE A 308 6.50 44.90 -8.08
N ASN A 309 5.51 44.30 -7.41
CA ASN A 309 5.31 42.87 -7.36
C ASN A 309 4.36 42.44 -8.50
N ARG A 310 4.95 41.86 -9.53
CA ARG A 310 4.24 41.29 -10.69
C ARG A 310 4.26 39.76 -10.69
N ASN A 311 4.43 39.16 -9.54
CA ASN A 311 4.54 37.68 -9.36
C ASN A 311 5.68 37.03 -10.16
N GLN A 312 6.73 37.83 -10.50
CA GLN A 312 7.80 37.38 -11.41
C GLN A 312 8.62 36.23 -10.84
N GLY A 313 8.84 36.20 -9.53
CA GLY A 313 9.55 35.11 -8.84
C GLY A 313 8.80 33.80 -8.92
N ASN A 314 7.50 33.77 -8.57
CA ASN A 314 6.69 32.55 -8.62
C ASN A 314 6.48 32.07 -10.07
N ILE A 315 6.37 32.96 -11.03
CA ILE A 315 6.34 32.61 -12.46
C ILE A 315 7.63 31.87 -12.85
N ARG A 316 8.80 32.39 -12.40
CA ARG A 316 10.08 31.71 -12.69
C ARG A 316 10.19 30.35 -12.01
N ILE A 317 9.75 30.22 -10.74
CA ILE A 317 9.67 28.96 -10.01
C ILE A 317 8.79 27.97 -10.78
N ALA A 318 7.59 28.36 -11.20
CA ALA A 318 6.69 27.52 -11.95
C ALA A 318 7.25 27.07 -13.33
N GLN A 319 8.06 27.91 -13.98
CA GLN A 319 8.77 27.53 -15.21
C GLN A 319 9.80 26.42 -14.95
N LEU A 320 10.62 26.60 -13.90
CA LEU A 320 11.61 25.59 -13.50
C LEU A 320 10.96 24.27 -13.08
N GLU A 321 9.78 24.32 -12.45
CA GLU A 321 9.02 23.12 -12.08
C GLU A 321 8.54 22.34 -13.32
N ILE A 322 8.22 23.01 -14.43
CA ILE A 322 7.92 22.35 -15.71
C ILE A 322 9.16 21.64 -16.27
N GLU A 323 10.32 22.29 -16.24
CA GLU A 323 11.59 21.70 -16.70
C GLU A 323 11.94 20.46 -15.85
N LYS A 324 11.80 20.57 -14.52
CA LYS A 324 11.99 19.48 -13.56
C LYS A 324 11.03 18.30 -13.85
N SER A 325 9.72 18.57 -13.94
CA SER A 325 8.71 17.51 -14.19
C SER A 325 8.92 16.83 -15.56
N THR A 326 9.43 17.56 -16.56
CA THR A 326 9.77 16.97 -17.86
C THR A 326 10.97 16.02 -17.75
N THR A 327 11.97 16.39 -16.95
CA THR A 327 13.15 15.54 -16.69
C THR A 327 12.75 14.29 -15.93
N GLU A 328 11.91 14.40 -14.89
CA GLU A 328 11.39 13.29 -14.11
C GLU A 328 10.55 12.33 -14.95
N LEU A 329 9.72 12.83 -15.85
CA LEU A 329 8.95 12.00 -16.80
C LEU A 329 9.88 11.20 -17.72
N THR A 330 10.97 11.84 -18.20
CA THR A 330 11.95 11.15 -19.05
C THR A 330 12.71 10.08 -18.27
N GLN A 331 13.06 10.35 -17.02
CA GLN A 331 13.70 9.39 -16.12
C GLN A 331 12.79 8.19 -15.86
N ASN A 332 11.50 8.42 -15.54
CA ASN A 332 10.53 7.35 -15.32
C ASN A 332 10.37 6.44 -16.54
N LYS A 333 10.31 7.04 -17.74
CA LYS A 333 10.27 6.27 -18.98
C LYS A 333 11.48 5.34 -19.12
N LEU A 334 12.68 5.85 -18.84
CA LEU A 334 13.93 5.07 -18.91
C LEU A 334 13.93 3.94 -17.87
N MET A 335 13.50 4.22 -16.64
CA MET A 335 13.39 3.22 -15.57
C MET A 335 12.46 2.08 -15.97
N ILE A 336 11.26 2.38 -16.47
CA ILE A 336 10.27 1.39 -16.91
C ILE A 336 10.84 0.46 -18.00
N VAL A 337 11.50 1.03 -19.00
CA VAL A 337 12.10 0.24 -20.09
C VAL A 337 13.18 -0.71 -19.56
N ASN A 338 14.03 -0.23 -18.65
CA ASN A 338 15.10 -1.03 -18.07
C ASN A 338 14.58 -2.12 -17.12
N GLU A 339 13.52 -1.83 -16.34
CA GLU A 339 12.85 -2.80 -15.47
C GLU A 339 12.30 -3.97 -16.29
N ILE A 340 11.60 -3.70 -17.39
CA ILE A 340 11.06 -4.74 -18.26
C ILE A 340 12.19 -5.59 -18.85
N ASP A 341 13.25 -4.96 -19.38
CA ASP A 341 14.39 -5.67 -19.95
C ASP A 341 15.06 -6.60 -18.92
N ALA A 342 15.26 -6.12 -17.70
CA ALA A 342 15.88 -6.89 -16.61
C ALA A 342 14.97 -8.05 -16.17
N THR A 343 13.67 -7.82 -16.02
CA THR A 343 12.71 -8.85 -15.58
C THR A 343 12.56 -9.95 -16.63
N VAL A 344 12.51 -9.59 -17.92
CA VAL A 344 12.47 -10.58 -19.01
C VAL A 344 13.75 -11.41 -19.07
N GLN A 345 14.93 -10.79 -18.95
CA GLN A 345 16.20 -11.53 -18.92
C GLN A 345 16.25 -12.52 -17.76
N ARG A 346 15.78 -12.10 -16.56
CA ARG A 346 15.69 -12.97 -15.38
C ARG A 346 14.75 -14.14 -15.62
N LEU A 347 13.58 -13.88 -16.19
CA LEU A 347 12.57 -14.92 -16.51
C LEU A 347 13.14 -15.98 -17.46
N VAL A 348 13.79 -15.56 -18.55
CA VAL A 348 14.46 -16.48 -19.51
C VAL A 348 15.52 -17.34 -18.84
N GLN A 349 16.34 -16.72 -17.96
CA GLN A 349 17.37 -17.45 -17.24
C GLN A 349 16.78 -18.51 -16.30
N LEU A 350 15.75 -18.14 -15.54
CA LEU A 350 15.07 -19.04 -14.61
C LEU A 350 14.38 -20.20 -15.34
N GLN A 351 13.75 -19.93 -16.47
CA GLN A 351 13.11 -20.94 -17.31
C GLN A 351 14.12 -21.99 -17.76
N ARG A 352 15.28 -21.57 -18.28
CA ARG A 352 16.37 -22.48 -18.70
C ARG A 352 16.91 -23.35 -17.55
N ILE A 353 16.99 -22.79 -16.34
CA ILE A 353 17.41 -23.54 -15.15
C ILE A 353 16.36 -24.58 -14.79
N LEU A 354 15.08 -24.21 -14.79
CA LEU A 354 13.99 -25.10 -14.45
C LEU A 354 13.80 -26.24 -15.44
N GLU A 355 14.02 -26.01 -16.74
CA GLU A 355 14.01 -27.05 -17.77
C GLU A 355 15.04 -28.16 -17.49
N LYS A 356 16.18 -27.80 -16.88
CA LYS A 356 17.23 -28.77 -16.49
C LYS A 356 16.91 -29.50 -15.17
N LEU A 357 16.29 -28.83 -14.22
CA LEU A 357 16.05 -29.34 -12.86
C LEU A 357 14.72 -30.10 -12.72
N SER A 358 13.73 -29.79 -13.54
CA SER A 358 12.38 -30.36 -13.45
C SER A 358 12.22 -31.60 -14.34
N GLY A 359 11.23 -32.43 -14.04
CA GLY A 359 10.85 -33.55 -14.88
C GLY A 359 11.61 -34.84 -14.56
N ALA A 360 12.47 -35.30 -15.46
CA ALA A 360 13.15 -36.59 -15.33
C ALA A 360 14.10 -36.66 -14.13
N PHE A 361 14.83 -35.57 -13.87
CA PHE A 361 15.80 -35.52 -12.77
C PHE A 361 15.09 -35.50 -11.40
N ASP A 362 14.03 -34.75 -11.24
CA ASP A 362 13.23 -34.70 -10.00
C ASP A 362 12.67 -36.10 -9.63
N LYS A 363 12.07 -36.79 -10.61
CA LYS A 363 11.60 -38.18 -10.44
C LYS A 363 12.75 -39.14 -10.12
N GLN A 364 13.92 -38.96 -10.76
CA GLN A 364 15.07 -39.80 -10.51
C GLN A 364 15.59 -39.62 -9.07
N LEU A 365 15.54 -38.39 -8.51
CA LEU A 365 15.90 -38.14 -7.10
C LEU A 365 14.99 -38.90 -6.14
N ASP A 366 13.69 -38.89 -6.36
CA ASP A 366 12.73 -39.63 -5.51
C ASP A 366 12.95 -41.15 -5.56
N LEU A 367 13.11 -41.70 -6.77
CA LEU A 367 13.43 -43.14 -6.95
C LEU A 367 14.78 -43.50 -6.31
N SER A 368 15.75 -42.58 -6.34
CA SER A 368 17.03 -42.83 -5.70
C SER A 368 16.93 -42.83 -4.18
N LEU A 369 16.13 -41.93 -3.58
CA LEU A 369 15.90 -41.93 -2.14
C LEU A 369 15.28 -43.25 -1.68
N GLU A 370 14.28 -43.79 -2.38
CA GLU A 370 13.68 -45.08 -2.06
C GLU A 370 14.72 -46.20 -2.11
N LYS A 371 15.58 -46.23 -3.14
CA LYS A 371 16.63 -47.25 -3.28
C LYS A 371 17.69 -47.14 -2.19
N TYR A 372 18.16 -45.92 -1.88
CA TYR A 372 19.14 -45.72 -0.82
C TYR A 372 18.56 -46.05 0.55
N THR A 373 17.31 -45.71 0.85
CA THR A 373 16.63 -46.07 2.10
C THR A 373 16.55 -47.58 2.24
N ARG A 374 16.18 -48.31 1.18
CA ARG A 374 16.11 -49.79 1.20
C ARG A 374 17.49 -50.42 1.39
N ASN A 375 18.54 -49.91 0.69
CA ASN A 375 19.89 -50.41 0.85
C ASN A 375 20.43 -50.17 2.26
N PHE A 376 20.12 -49.03 2.86
CA PHE A 376 20.48 -48.72 4.23
C PHE A 376 19.79 -49.68 5.24
N GLN A 377 18.49 -49.93 5.09
CA GLN A 377 17.75 -50.89 5.91
C GLN A 377 18.32 -52.30 5.81
N ASN A 378 18.82 -52.70 4.62
CA ASN A 378 19.50 -53.98 4.38
C ASN A 378 20.98 -54.02 4.79
N ARG A 379 21.50 -52.94 5.39
CA ARG A 379 22.91 -52.76 5.78
C ARG A 379 23.90 -52.86 4.60
N ASN A 380 23.47 -52.57 3.39
CA ASN A 380 24.33 -52.57 2.18
C ASN A 380 25.12 -51.27 2.03
N ILE A 381 24.78 -50.23 2.74
CA ILE A 381 25.49 -48.95 2.78
C ILE A 381 25.65 -48.50 4.24
N SER A 382 26.65 -47.67 4.51
CA SER A 382 26.96 -47.13 5.82
C SER A 382 25.99 -46.00 6.21
N VAL A 383 25.93 -45.65 7.51
CA VAL A 383 25.19 -44.49 8.03
C VAL A 383 25.69 -43.20 7.35
N MET A 384 26.98 -43.07 7.16
CA MET A 384 27.59 -41.88 6.55
C MET A 384 27.11 -41.70 5.10
N GLU A 385 27.19 -42.75 4.27
CA GLU A 385 26.74 -42.73 2.89
C GLU A 385 25.25 -42.42 2.77
N PHE A 386 24.42 -42.97 3.69
CA PHE A 386 22.99 -42.67 3.71
C PHE A 386 22.69 -41.23 4.07
N VAL A 387 23.30 -40.68 5.13
CA VAL A 387 23.12 -39.30 5.56
C VAL A 387 23.59 -38.32 4.49
N ASP A 388 24.77 -38.55 3.89
CA ASP A 388 25.28 -37.69 2.80
C ASP A 388 24.36 -37.70 1.59
N PHE A 389 23.78 -38.86 1.24
CA PHE A 389 22.80 -38.91 0.15
C PHE A 389 21.53 -38.15 0.48
N VAL A 390 20.96 -38.30 1.70
CA VAL A 390 19.74 -37.60 2.13
C VAL A 390 19.98 -36.11 2.16
N SER A 391 21.13 -35.65 2.65
CA SER A 391 21.48 -34.21 2.65
C SER A 391 21.54 -33.65 1.23
N SER A 392 22.19 -34.38 0.30
CA SER A 392 22.24 -34.00 -1.13
C SER A 392 20.86 -34.02 -1.79
N TYR A 393 20.02 -35.01 -1.45
CA TYR A 393 18.63 -35.09 -1.91
C TYR A 393 17.82 -33.87 -1.47
N LEU A 394 17.89 -33.51 -0.17
CA LEU A 394 17.17 -32.37 0.39
C LEU A 394 17.62 -31.05 -0.23
N GLU A 395 18.94 -30.85 -0.39
CA GLU A 395 19.50 -29.67 -1.05
C GLU A 395 18.95 -29.49 -2.48
N ASN A 396 18.96 -30.56 -3.27
CA ASN A 396 18.43 -30.52 -4.64
C ASN A 396 16.93 -30.26 -4.68
N LYS A 397 16.12 -30.88 -3.79
CA LYS A 397 14.69 -30.63 -3.69
C LYS A 397 14.38 -29.20 -3.24
N LYS A 398 15.10 -28.70 -2.23
CA LYS A 398 14.98 -27.31 -1.76
C LYS A 398 15.32 -26.33 -2.90
N ASN A 399 16.42 -26.55 -3.59
CA ASN A 399 16.83 -25.75 -4.75
C ASN A 399 15.76 -25.73 -5.85
N LEU A 400 15.12 -26.87 -6.13
CA LEU A 400 14.02 -26.94 -7.11
C LEU A 400 12.80 -26.11 -6.65
N ILE A 401 12.39 -26.23 -5.38
CA ILE A 401 11.28 -25.47 -4.80
C ILE A 401 11.60 -23.97 -4.86
N ASP A 402 12.82 -23.56 -4.48
CA ASP A 402 13.27 -22.16 -4.50
C ASP A 402 13.32 -21.59 -5.93
N ARG A 403 13.74 -22.37 -6.93
CA ARG A 403 13.71 -21.94 -8.33
C ARG A 403 12.28 -21.81 -8.88
N LYS A 404 11.39 -22.70 -8.47
CA LYS A 404 9.96 -22.60 -8.80
C LYS A 404 9.35 -21.32 -8.23
N GLU A 405 9.62 -21.03 -6.98
CA GLU A 405 9.16 -19.78 -6.33
C GLU A 405 9.71 -18.54 -7.05
N GLN A 406 11.01 -18.48 -7.30
CA GLN A 406 11.64 -17.37 -8.01
C GLN A 406 11.04 -17.15 -9.41
N TYR A 407 10.78 -18.22 -10.14
CA TYR A 407 10.16 -18.15 -11.47
C TYR A 407 8.73 -17.57 -11.38
N LEU A 408 7.90 -18.06 -10.46
CA LEU A 408 6.55 -17.56 -10.27
C LEU A 408 6.52 -16.11 -9.79
N LYS A 409 7.39 -15.73 -8.87
CA LYS A 409 7.55 -14.32 -8.44
C LYS A 409 8.00 -13.43 -9.61
N THR A 410 8.90 -13.91 -10.48
CA THR A 410 9.32 -13.15 -11.66
C THR A 410 8.18 -12.97 -12.69
N ILE A 411 7.25 -13.92 -12.79
CA ILE A 411 6.03 -13.75 -13.60
C ILE A 411 5.13 -12.66 -13.00
N GLU A 412 4.91 -12.67 -11.69
CA GLU A 412 4.14 -11.61 -11.03
C GLU A 412 4.84 -10.24 -11.13
N GLU A 413 6.17 -10.21 -11.00
CA GLU A 413 6.99 -9.01 -11.25
C GLU A 413 6.82 -8.51 -12.69
N LEU A 414 6.77 -9.41 -13.67
CA LEU A 414 6.56 -9.05 -15.06
C LEU A 414 5.18 -8.39 -15.28
N GLN A 415 4.11 -8.95 -14.68
CA GLN A 415 2.78 -8.34 -14.70
C GLN A 415 2.79 -6.96 -14.02
N TYR A 416 3.50 -6.87 -12.90
CA TYR A 416 3.68 -5.61 -12.18
C TYR A 416 4.40 -4.56 -13.01
N VAL A 417 5.53 -4.87 -13.67
CA VAL A 417 6.29 -3.89 -14.46
C VAL A 417 5.62 -3.51 -15.77
N ILE A 418 4.75 -4.37 -16.31
CA ILE A 418 3.92 -4.05 -17.49
C ILE A 418 2.67 -3.24 -17.07
N GLY A 419 2.26 -3.31 -15.81
CA GLY A 419 1.05 -2.64 -15.31
C GLY A 419 -0.25 -3.32 -15.74
N LYS A 420 -0.21 -4.61 -16.12
CA LYS A 420 -1.36 -5.38 -16.58
C LYS A 420 -1.19 -6.87 -16.24
N ASP A 421 -2.28 -7.52 -15.80
CA ASP A 421 -2.34 -8.98 -15.69
C ASP A 421 -2.24 -9.61 -17.09
N ILE A 422 -1.38 -10.64 -17.22
CA ILE A 422 -1.05 -11.30 -18.49
C ILE A 422 -1.62 -12.73 -18.48
#